data_f09c14b9cb788553817100d4f0f6255e
#
_entry.id   f09c14b9cb788553817100d4f0f6255e
#
_cell.length_a   1.000
_cell.length_b   1.000
_cell.length_c   1.000
_cell.angle_alpha   90.00
_cell.angle_beta   90.00
_cell.angle_gamma   90.00
#
_symmetry.space_group_name_H-M   'P 1'
#
loop_
_entity.id
_entity.type
_entity.pdbx_description
1 polymer ?
#
loop_
_entity_poly.entity_id
_entity_poly.type
_entity_poly.pdbx_seq_one_letter_code
_entity_poly.pdbx_strand_id
1 'polypeptide(L)'
;PEVIRNINSFTLGAQSVNPKVKTKVVWVNKWFDPPKEGEGAQSLISGGADVLFQNTDSSAVLQKAEEKGKLAFGWDSDMSKFGPNSHLASAVINWTPYYSKAVKDALDGTWQTGGVWWGVKEGAIDLVSISDKVPAEVKDKVAKIKAGLTDGSFVIWKGPIVGQDGKEVLAKDVVADDKFLSGVNFYIKGVEGKVP
;
A
#
# COMPACT_ATOMS: atom_id res chain seq x y z
N PRO A 1 13.34 2.35 1.04
CA PRO A 1 12.69 1.43 2.00
C PRO A 1 11.16 1.52 1.97
N GLU A 2 10.58 2.73 1.92
CA GLU A 2 9.13 2.95 1.97
C GLU A 2 8.37 2.19 0.89
N VAL A 3 8.70 2.41 -0.39
CA VAL A 3 8.03 1.75 -1.52
C VAL A 3 8.18 0.23 -1.44
N ILE A 4 9.36 -0.26 -1.06
CA ILE A 4 9.61 -1.70 -0.89
C ILE A 4 8.74 -2.26 0.22
N ARG A 5 8.60 -1.56 1.35
CA ARG A 5 7.71 -1.93 2.44
C ARG A 5 6.24 -1.97 1.99
N ASN A 6 5.79 -1.01 1.20
CA ASN A 6 4.44 -0.97 0.66
C ASN A 6 4.17 -2.17 -0.27
N ILE A 7 5.10 -2.48 -1.17
CA ILE A 7 5.02 -3.67 -2.05
C ILE A 7 4.92 -4.95 -1.22
N ASN A 8 5.78 -5.09 -0.22
CA ASN A 8 5.78 -6.25 0.66
C ASN A 8 4.47 -6.36 1.45
N SER A 9 3.99 -5.25 2.02
CA SER A 9 2.74 -5.22 2.80
C SER A 9 1.53 -5.59 1.93
N PHE A 10 1.46 -5.07 0.69
CA PHE A 10 0.45 -5.46 -0.28
C PHE A 10 0.49 -6.96 -0.57
N THR A 11 1.68 -7.51 -0.77
CA THR A 11 1.88 -8.94 -1.04
C THR A 11 1.48 -9.80 0.16
N LEU A 12 1.86 -9.41 1.39
CA LEU A 12 1.42 -10.10 2.63
C LEU A 12 -0.11 -10.13 2.74
N GLY A 13 -0.76 -9.01 2.48
CA GLY A 13 -2.22 -8.91 2.49
C GLY A 13 -2.87 -9.84 1.46
N ALA A 14 -2.40 -9.81 0.22
CA ALA A 14 -2.90 -10.68 -0.84
C ALA A 14 -2.66 -12.17 -0.54
N GLN A 15 -1.48 -12.53 -0.04
CA GLN A 15 -1.15 -13.91 0.32
C GLN A 15 -1.87 -14.42 1.57
N SER A 16 -2.33 -13.54 2.45
CA SER A 16 -3.17 -13.94 3.59
C SER A 16 -4.52 -14.54 3.16
N VAL A 17 -4.98 -14.18 1.96
CA VAL A 17 -6.23 -14.70 1.36
C VAL A 17 -5.93 -15.80 0.34
N ASN A 18 -4.92 -15.60 -0.50
CA ASN A 18 -4.49 -16.59 -1.49
C ASN A 18 -2.96 -16.73 -1.48
N PRO A 19 -2.42 -17.76 -0.81
CA PRO A 19 -0.97 -17.96 -0.69
C PRO A 19 -0.21 -18.13 -2.00
N LYS A 20 -0.93 -18.35 -3.12
CA LYS A 20 -0.34 -18.51 -4.46
C LYS A 20 -0.17 -17.18 -5.20
N VAL A 21 -0.68 -16.07 -4.65
CA VAL A 21 -0.51 -14.74 -5.28
C VAL A 21 0.97 -14.40 -5.39
N LYS A 22 1.31 -13.82 -6.54
CA LYS A 22 2.62 -13.26 -6.84
C LYS A 22 2.46 -11.79 -7.20
N THR A 23 3.38 -10.98 -6.74
CA THR A 23 3.45 -9.54 -7.04
C THR A 23 4.63 -9.30 -7.99
N LYS A 24 4.35 -8.88 -9.22
CA LYS A 24 5.37 -8.44 -10.18
C LYS A 24 5.61 -6.95 -10.02
N VAL A 25 6.88 -6.52 -10.08
CA VAL A 25 7.26 -5.12 -9.87
C VAL A 25 7.93 -4.56 -11.11
N VAL A 26 7.51 -3.36 -11.51
CA VAL A 26 8.19 -2.51 -12.50
C VAL A 26 8.54 -1.19 -11.82
N TRP A 27 9.82 -0.81 -11.83
CA TRP A 27 10.32 0.44 -11.29
C TRP A 27 10.32 1.52 -12.35
N VAL A 28 9.60 2.62 -12.08
CA VAL A 28 9.56 3.82 -12.95
C VAL A 28 10.71 4.78 -12.61
N ASN A 29 11.21 4.74 -11.36
CA ASN A 29 12.26 5.62 -10.83
C ASN A 29 11.89 7.12 -10.88
N LYS A 30 10.60 7.42 -10.82
CA LYS A 30 10.00 8.76 -10.76
C LYS A 30 8.75 8.68 -9.91
N TRP A 31 8.46 9.73 -9.14
CA TRP A 31 7.20 9.86 -8.45
C TRP A 31 6.07 10.20 -9.41
N PHE A 32 6.34 11.07 -10.37
CA PHE A 32 5.38 11.52 -11.37
C PHE A 32 5.98 11.47 -12.78
N ASP A 33 5.53 10.53 -13.59
CA ASP A 33 5.88 10.39 -15.01
C ASP A 33 4.76 9.60 -15.71
N PRO A 34 3.61 10.26 -16.02
CA PRO A 34 2.43 9.56 -16.54
C PRO A 34 2.70 8.66 -17.74
N PRO A 35 3.55 9.05 -18.75
CA PRO A 35 3.91 8.16 -19.85
C PRO A 35 4.57 6.87 -19.37
N LYS A 36 5.60 6.95 -18.52
CA LYS A 36 6.32 5.77 -18.01
C LYS A 36 5.46 4.92 -17.07
N GLU A 37 4.61 5.55 -16.27
CA GLU A 37 3.66 4.85 -15.41
C GLU A 37 2.67 4.02 -16.25
N GLY A 38 2.13 4.62 -17.33
CA GLY A 38 1.27 3.94 -18.28
C GLY A 38 1.97 2.79 -19.03
N GLU A 39 3.23 2.98 -19.43
CA GLU A 39 4.07 1.92 -20.05
C GLU A 39 4.34 0.78 -19.05
N GLY A 40 4.67 1.11 -17.81
CA GLY A 40 4.86 0.14 -16.73
C GLY A 40 3.60 -0.68 -16.47
N ALA A 41 2.45 -0.03 -16.38
CA ALA A 41 1.15 -0.69 -16.24
C ALA A 41 0.87 -1.63 -17.42
N GLN A 42 1.10 -1.15 -18.66
CA GLN A 42 0.93 -1.97 -19.87
C GLN A 42 1.84 -3.20 -19.86
N SER A 43 3.09 -3.04 -19.43
CA SER A 43 4.05 -4.14 -19.31
C SER A 43 3.58 -5.20 -18.32
N LEU A 44 3.12 -4.78 -17.14
CA LEU A 44 2.57 -5.68 -16.13
C LEU A 44 1.33 -6.43 -16.64
N ILE A 45 0.40 -5.73 -17.29
CA ILE A 45 -0.80 -6.34 -17.88
C ILE A 45 -0.42 -7.36 -18.95
N SER A 46 0.51 -7.03 -19.84
CA SER A 46 1.01 -7.95 -20.88
C SER A 46 1.72 -9.14 -20.26
N GLY A 47 2.33 -8.98 -19.09
CA GLY A 47 2.93 -10.03 -18.28
C GLY A 47 1.93 -10.86 -17.47
N GLY A 48 0.61 -10.64 -17.65
CA GLY A 48 -0.46 -11.42 -17.03
C GLY A 48 -0.98 -10.86 -15.70
N ALA A 49 -0.66 -9.63 -15.34
CA ALA A 49 -1.26 -9.00 -14.16
C ALA A 49 -2.76 -8.72 -14.39
N ASP A 50 -3.59 -9.05 -13.42
CA ASP A 50 -5.03 -8.84 -13.41
C ASP A 50 -5.46 -7.73 -12.47
N VAL A 51 -4.66 -7.44 -11.46
CA VAL A 51 -4.83 -6.33 -10.51
C VAL A 51 -3.56 -5.51 -10.46
N LEU A 52 -3.70 -4.19 -10.59
CA LEU A 52 -2.58 -3.24 -10.49
C LEU A 52 -2.63 -2.47 -9.16
N PHE A 53 -1.46 -2.26 -8.61
CA PHE A 53 -1.22 -1.38 -7.48
C PHE A 53 -0.07 -0.45 -7.83
N GLN A 54 -0.21 0.84 -7.55
CA GLN A 54 0.82 1.82 -7.82
C GLN A 54 1.35 2.47 -6.53
N ASN A 55 2.58 2.97 -6.59
CA ASN A 55 3.19 3.84 -5.57
C ASN A 55 3.82 5.03 -6.30
N THR A 56 3.09 5.57 -7.27
CA THR A 56 3.40 6.75 -8.08
C THR A 56 2.20 7.68 -8.11
N ASP A 57 2.41 8.94 -8.46
CA ASP A 57 1.48 10.02 -8.11
C ASP A 57 0.48 10.37 -9.24
N SER A 58 0.64 9.79 -10.45
CA SER A 58 -0.31 10.06 -11.51
C SER A 58 -1.46 9.05 -11.57
N SER A 59 -2.50 9.40 -12.28
CA SER A 59 -3.63 8.50 -12.54
C SER A 59 -3.41 7.51 -13.70
N ALA A 60 -2.22 7.52 -14.32
CA ALA A 60 -1.97 6.79 -15.57
C ALA A 60 -2.09 5.26 -15.42
N VAL A 61 -1.70 4.70 -14.28
CA VAL A 61 -1.84 3.26 -14.01
C VAL A 61 -3.31 2.87 -13.96
N LEU A 62 -4.14 3.64 -13.26
CA LEU A 62 -5.58 3.38 -13.15
C LEU A 62 -6.29 3.57 -14.49
N GLN A 63 -5.95 4.62 -15.24
CA GLN A 63 -6.47 4.84 -16.60
C GLN A 63 -6.09 3.70 -17.55
N LYS A 64 -4.86 3.19 -17.42
CA LYS A 64 -4.43 2.04 -18.23
C LYS A 64 -5.18 0.76 -17.84
N ALA A 65 -5.44 0.54 -16.55
CA ALA A 65 -6.28 -0.56 -16.09
C ALA A 65 -7.70 -0.47 -16.68
N GLU A 66 -8.30 0.72 -16.65
CA GLU A 66 -9.62 1.00 -17.24
C GLU A 66 -9.65 0.68 -18.74
N GLU A 67 -8.64 1.18 -19.50
CA GLU A 67 -8.51 0.92 -20.93
C GLU A 67 -8.44 -0.58 -21.25
N LYS A 68 -7.77 -1.35 -20.39
CA LYS A 68 -7.51 -2.79 -20.60
C LYS A 68 -8.50 -3.72 -19.87
N GLY A 69 -9.51 -3.19 -19.22
CA GLY A 69 -10.50 -3.98 -18.47
C GLY A 69 -9.86 -4.77 -17.31
N LYS A 70 -8.82 -4.20 -16.68
CA LYS A 70 -8.16 -4.75 -15.51
C LYS A 70 -8.58 -4.00 -14.26
N LEU A 71 -8.26 -4.53 -13.09
CA LEU A 71 -8.58 -3.89 -11.81
C LEU A 71 -7.36 -3.14 -11.27
N ALA A 72 -7.60 -2.07 -10.51
CA ALA A 72 -6.50 -1.29 -9.91
C ALA A 72 -6.90 -0.61 -8.61
N PHE A 73 -5.89 -0.32 -7.81
CA PHE A 73 -6.00 0.55 -6.63
C PHE A 73 -5.47 1.94 -6.95
N GLY A 74 -6.12 2.97 -6.37
CA GLY A 74 -5.60 4.33 -6.32
C GLY A 74 -4.58 4.53 -5.20
N TRP A 75 -3.76 5.57 -5.32
CA TRP A 75 -2.68 5.90 -4.40
C TRP A 75 -2.70 7.39 -4.02
N ASP A 76 -2.36 7.69 -2.77
CA ASP A 76 -2.26 9.02 -2.13
C ASP A 76 -3.57 9.82 -2.03
N SER A 77 -4.45 9.69 -3.00
CA SER A 77 -5.73 10.38 -3.04
C SER A 77 -6.83 9.48 -3.59
N ASP A 78 -8.10 9.89 -3.44
CA ASP A 78 -9.21 9.20 -4.08
C ASP A 78 -9.12 9.33 -5.61
N MET A 79 -8.76 8.23 -6.24
CA MET A 79 -8.59 8.13 -7.68
C MET A 79 -9.79 7.48 -8.40
N SER A 80 -10.90 7.24 -7.72
CA SER A 80 -12.07 6.52 -8.26
C SER A 80 -12.58 7.06 -9.60
N LYS A 81 -12.50 8.38 -9.80
CA LYS A 81 -12.94 9.06 -11.04
C LYS A 81 -12.09 8.76 -12.28
N PHE A 82 -10.85 8.26 -12.09
CA PHE A 82 -9.91 8.04 -13.20
C PHE A 82 -10.00 6.64 -13.83
N GLY A 83 -10.79 5.76 -13.24
CA GLY A 83 -11.05 4.42 -13.74
C GLY A 83 -12.27 3.81 -13.06
N PRO A 84 -13.50 4.34 -13.30
CA PRO A 84 -14.68 3.98 -12.52
C PRO A 84 -15.08 2.51 -12.66
N ASN A 85 -14.65 1.83 -13.72
CA ASN A 85 -14.89 0.41 -13.91
C ASN A 85 -13.80 -0.48 -13.37
N SER A 86 -12.59 0.04 -13.23
CA SER A 86 -11.37 -0.67 -12.79
C SER A 86 -11.01 -0.43 -11.35
N HIS A 87 -11.43 0.69 -10.77
CA HIS A 87 -11.09 1.08 -9.41
C HIS A 87 -11.71 0.14 -8.38
N LEU A 88 -10.86 -0.38 -7.48
CA LEU A 88 -11.27 -1.19 -6.33
C LEU A 88 -11.40 -0.38 -5.05
N ALA A 89 -10.38 0.41 -4.74
CA ALA A 89 -10.32 1.33 -3.60
C ALA A 89 -9.09 2.23 -3.77
N SER A 90 -8.98 3.31 -3.00
CA SER A 90 -7.77 4.15 -2.95
C SER A 90 -7.17 4.14 -1.55
N ALA A 91 -5.87 3.86 -1.46
CA ALA A 91 -5.09 4.14 -0.27
C ALA A 91 -4.73 5.63 -0.25
N VAL A 92 -5.08 6.32 0.82
CA VAL A 92 -4.91 7.78 0.92
C VAL A 92 -4.06 8.17 2.11
N ILE A 93 -3.33 9.29 1.96
CA ILE A 93 -2.65 9.96 3.05
C ILE A 93 -3.49 11.17 3.46
N ASN A 94 -3.94 11.19 4.72
CA ASN A 94 -4.67 12.29 5.30
C ASN A 94 -3.74 13.14 6.17
N TRP A 95 -3.34 14.27 5.66
CA TRP A 95 -2.45 15.22 6.33
C TRP A 95 -3.12 16.04 7.44
N THR A 96 -4.46 16.06 7.48
CA THR A 96 -5.23 16.89 8.41
C THR A 96 -4.87 16.67 9.88
N PRO A 97 -4.80 15.43 10.41
CA PRO A 97 -4.46 15.21 11.82
C PRO A 97 -3.08 15.75 12.18
N TYR A 98 -2.10 15.56 11.30
CA TYR A 98 -0.73 16.03 11.53
C TYR A 98 -0.63 17.55 11.52
N TYR A 99 -1.16 18.23 10.49
CA TYR A 99 -1.11 19.68 10.42
C TYR A 99 -1.90 20.35 11.54
N SER A 100 -3.08 19.82 11.88
CA SER A 100 -3.87 20.31 12.99
C SER A 100 -3.12 20.22 14.32
N LYS A 101 -2.44 19.08 14.56
CA LYS A 101 -1.60 18.90 15.75
C LYS A 101 -0.43 19.88 15.74
N ALA A 102 0.30 20.00 14.63
CA ALA A 102 1.48 20.88 14.54
C ALA A 102 1.12 22.34 14.81
N VAL A 103 0.01 22.82 14.24
CA VAL A 103 -0.49 24.19 14.48
C VAL A 103 -0.90 24.35 15.95
N LYS A 104 -1.65 23.40 16.50
CA LYS A 104 -2.05 23.45 17.90
C LYS A 104 -0.84 23.49 18.84
N ASP A 105 0.13 22.60 18.64
CA ASP A 105 1.35 22.54 19.45
C ASP A 105 2.15 23.87 19.37
N ALA A 106 2.20 24.48 18.20
CA ALA A 106 2.85 25.79 18.03
C ALA A 106 2.12 26.88 18.81
N LEU A 107 0.79 26.92 18.76
CA LEU A 107 -0.02 27.87 19.51
C LEU A 107 0.09 27.68 21.03
N ASP A 108 0.16 26.43 21.48
CA ASP A 108 0.29 26.08 22.89
C ASP A 108 1.74 26.20 23.41
N GLY A 109 2.72 26.48 22.54
CA GLY A 109 4.14 26.51 22.91
C GLY A 109 4.74 25.15 23.23
N THR A 110 4.11 24.07 22.80
CA THR A 110 4.52 22.67 23.06
C THR A 110 5.15 22.00 21.85
N TRP A 111 5.23 22.70 20.71
CA TRP A 111 5.81 22.14 19.51
C TRP A 111 7.27 21.72 19.69
N GLN A 112 7.61 20.54 19.21
CA GLN A 112 8.97 20.02 19.20
C GLN A 112 9.33 19.56 17.79
N THR A 113 10.59 19.76 17.40
CA THR A 113 11.12 19.21 16.15
C THR A 113 11.21 17.69 16.22
N GLY A 114 11.00 17.00 15.09
CA GLY A 114 11.10 15.54 15.00
C GLY A 114 10.18 14.99 13.93
N GLY A 115 10.24 13.68 13.76
CA GLY A 115 9.33 12.92 12.89
C GLY A 115 8.23 12.24 13.69
N VAL A 116 7.15 11.89 13.01
CA VAL A 116 6.08 11.03 13.53
C VAL A 116 5.97 9.77 12.68
N TRP A 117 5.57 8.68 13.28
CA TRP A 117 5.25 7.44 12.60
C TRP A 117 3.77 7.14 12.80
N TRP A 118 2.95 7.71 11.94
CA TRP A 118 1.50 7.63 12.03
C TRP A 118 0.91 6.73 10.95
N GLY A 119 -0.20 6.10 11.27
CA GLY A 119 -0.90 5.18 10.38
C GLY A 119 -2.42 5.33 10.44
N VAL A 120 -3.09 4.19 10.32
CA VAL A 120 -4.57 4.12 10.38
C VAL A 120 -5.09 4.55 11.76
N LYS A 121 -4.37 4.20 12.83
CA LYS A 121 -4.73 4.54 14.21
C LYS A 121 -4.88 6.04 14.43
N GLU A 122 -3.96 6.82 13.90
CA GLU A 122 -3.95 8.28 14.02
C GLU A 122 -4.80 8.98 12.94
N GLY A 123 -5.40 8.20 12.03
CA GLY A 123 -6.17 8.73 10.92
C GLY A 123 -5.32 9.36 9.81
N ALA A 124 -4.00 9.09 9.79
CA ALA A 124 -3.09 9.60 8.77
C ALA A 124 -3.12 8.77 7.49
N ILE A 125 -3.47 7.49 7.59
CA ILE A 125 -3.62 6.58 6.45
C ILE A 125 -5.03 6.01 6.46
N ASP A 126 -5.66 5.94 5.29
CA ASP A 126 -6.96 5.31 5.14
C ASP A 126 -7.09 4.57 3.80
N LEU A 127 -8.10 3.70 3.72
CA LEU A 127 -8.60 3.10 2.48
C LEU A 127 -10.00 3.65 2.25
N VAL A 128 -10.18 4.35 1.13
CA VAL A 128 -11.43 5.06 0.80
C VAL A 128 -12.01 4.59 -0.53
N SER A 129 -13.26 4.98 -0.78
CA SER A 129 -13.97 4.76 -2.05
C SER A 129 -13.95 3.31 -2.50
N ILE A 130 -14.17 2.37 -1.56
CA ILE A 130 -14.25 0.95 -1.90
C ILE A 130 -15.42 0.75 -2.87
N SER A 131 -15.11 0.26 -4.06
CA SER A 131 -16.03 0.08 -5.15
C SER A 131 -17.26 -0.77 -4.77
N ASP A 132 -18.41 -0.45 -5.32
CA ASP A 132 -19.63 -1.26 -5.14
C ASP A 132 -19.52 -2.65 -5.78
N LYS A 133 -18.58 -2.82 -6.70
CA LYS A 133 -18.25 -4.13 -7.29
C LYS A 133 -17.58 -5.09 -6.32
N VAL A 134 -17.00 -4.59 -5.23
CA VAL A 134 -16.39 -5.42 -4.19
C VAL A 134 -17.49 -6.09 -3.37
N PRO A 135 -17.48 -7.44 -3.23
CA PRO A 135 -18.50 -8.16 -2.48
C PRO A 135 -18.62 -7.67 -1.02
N ALA A 136 -19.83 -7.70 -0.47
CA ALA A 136 -20.09 -7.23 0.90
C ALA A 136 -19.22 -7.94 1.94
N GLU A 137 -19.05 -9.25 1.82
CA GLU A 137 -18.19 -10.04 2.71
C GLU A 137 -16.71 -9.61 2.68
N VAL A 138 -16.23 -9.09 1.53
CA VAL A 138 -14.87 -8.56 1.41
C VAL A 138 -14.80 -7.18 2.07
N LYS A 139 -15.80 -6.31 1.85
CA LYS A 139 -15.91 -5.01 2.55
C LYS A 139 -15.92 -5.20 4.07
N ASP A 140 -16.67 -6.19 4.58
CA ASP A 140 -16.71 -6.52 6.01
C ASP A 140 -15.35 -6.99 6.55
N LYS A 141 -14.61 -7.80 5.79
CA LYS A 141 -13.25 -8.22 6.16
C LYS A 141 -12.30 -7.02 6.21
N VAL A 142 -12.36 -6.14 5.22
CA VAL A 142 -11.55 -4.91 5.17
C VAL A 142 -11.87 -4.02 6.38
N ALA A 143 -13.16 -3.84 6.71
CA ALA A 143 -13.57 -3.06 7.88
C ALA A 143 -13.04 -3.65 9.20
N LYS A 144 -13.06 -4.98 9.36
CA LYS A 144 -12.48 -5.68 10.53
C LYS A 144 -10.96 -5.48 10.62
N ILE A 145 -10.25 -5.59 9.50
CA ILE A 145 -8.79 -5.35 9.46
C ILE A 145 -8.49 -3.90 9.83
N LYS A 146 -9.25 -2.94 9.27
CA LYS A 146 -9.09 -1.52 9.59
C LYS A 146 -9.32 -1.25 11.08
N ALA A 147 -10.37 -1.84 11.67
CA ALA A 147 -10.62 -1.75 13.13
C ALA A 147 -9.45 -2.32 13.92
N GLY A 148 -8.93 -3.48 13.53
CA GLY A 148 -7.78 -4.10 14.19
C GLY A 148 -6.48 -3.30 14.05
N LEU A 149 -6.27 -2.61 12.92
CA LEU A 149 -5.14 -1.67 12.76
C LEU A 149 -5.30 -0.45 13.69
N THR A 150 -6.54 0.00 13.90
CA THR A 150 -6.84 1.15 14.76
C THR A 150 -6.64 0.84 16.24
N ASP A 151 -7.07 -0.33 16.70
CA ASP A 151 -6.98 -0.75 18.11
C ASP A 151 -5.70 -1.54 18.44
N GLY A 152 -4.90 -1.88 17.41
CA GLY A 152 -3.64 -2.60 17.55
C GLY A 152 -3.79 -4.12 17.66
N SER A 153 -4.99 -4.68 17.53
CA SER A 153 -5.22 -6.13 17.56
C SER A 153 -4.78 -6.82 16.27
N PHE A 154 -4.66 -6.08 15.16
CA PHE A 154 -4.12 -6.57 13.90
C PHE A 154 -2.78 -5.90 13.58
N VAL A 155 -1.78 -6.71 13.24
CA VAL A 155 -0.44 -6.25 12.89
C VAL A 155 -0.03 -6.85 11.54
N ILE A 156 0.35 -5.98 10.59
CA ILE A 156 0.75 -6.41 9.23
C ILE A 156 2.07 -7.18 9.27
N TRP A 157 3.07 -6.61 9.95
CA TRP A 157 4.42 -7.14 10.02
C TRP A 157 4.64 -7.97 11.29
N LYS A 158 3.94 -9.11 11.34
CA LYS A 158 4.13 -10.13 12.36
C LYS A 158 4.60 -11.43 11.70
N GLY A 159 5.70 -11.98 12.21
CA GLY A 159 6.29 -13.22 11.68
C GLY A 159 5.43 -14.48 11.91
N PRO A 160 5.74 -15.57 11.20
CA PRO A 160 6.95 -15.71 10.38
C PRO A 160 6.83 -15.03 9.01
N ILE A 161 7.85 -14.27 8.62
CA ILE A 161 7.96 -13.68 7.28
C ILE A 161 9.26 -14.19 6.65
N VAL A 162 9.18 -14.64 5.41
CA VAL A 162 10.30 -15.18 4.64
C VAL A 162 10.63 -14.23 3.50
N GLY A 163 11.90 -13.95 3.30
CA GLY A 163 12.42 -13.16 2.20
C GLY A 163 12.33 -13.89 0.86
N GLN A 164 12.52 -13.16 -0.23
CA GLN A 164 12.55 -13.69 -1.59
C GLN A 164 13.65 -14.76 -1.77
N ASP A 165 14.75 -14.65 -1.02
CA ASP A 165 15.87 -15.60 -1.00
C ASP A 165 15.60 -16.87 -0.19
N GLY A 166 14.41 -17.00 0.40
CA GLY A 166 14.00 -18.12 1.21
C GLY A 166 14.45 -18.08 2.67
N LYS A 167 15.17 -17.03 3.11
CA LYS A 167 15.57 -16.88 4.51
C LYS A 167 14.46 -16.26 5.33
N GLU A 168 14.37 -16.65 6.59
CA GLU A 168 13.50 -16.01 7.55
C GLU A 168 14.01 -14.59 7.85
N VAL A 169 13.15 -13.58 7.65
CA VAL A 169 13.46 -12.17 7.91
C VAL A 169 12.75 -11.65 9.18
N LEU A 170 11.69 -12.34 9.59
CA LEU A 170 11.00 -12.08 10.84
C LEU A 170 10.51 -13.40 11.41
N ALA A 171 10.98 -13.75 12.61
CA ALA A 171 10.68 -15.02 13.26
C ALA A 171 9.20 -15.11 13.69
N LYS A 172 8.71 -16.32 13.88
CA LYS A 172 7.33 -16.56 14.32
C LYS A 172 6.99 -15.73 15.57
N ASP A 173 5.81 -15.10 15.52
CA ASP A 173 5.23 -14.24 16.55
C ASP A 173 6.01 -12.95 16.89
N VAL A 174 7.14 -12.70 16.23
CA VAL A 174 7.85 -11.43 16.36
C VAL A 174 7.10 -10.34 15.57
N VAL A 175 6.91 -9.19 16.19
CA VAL A 175 6.35 -7.99 15.55
C VAL A 175 7.50 -7.05 15.19
N ALA A 176 7.50 -6.58 13.94
CA ALA A 176 8.50 -5.62 13.48
C ALA A 176 8.30 -4.26 14.16
N ASP A 177 9.38 -3.68 14.63
CA ASP A 177 9.42 -2.31 15.15
C ASP A 177 9.68 -1.28 14.03
N ASP A 178 9.56 0.00 14.35
CA ASP A 178 9.78 1.10 13.39
C ASP A 178 11.21 1.10 12.82
N LYS A 179 12.19 0.67 13.62
CA LYS A 179 13.58 0.56 13.17
C LYS A 179 13.71 -0.51 12.09
N PHE A 180 13.12 -1.67 12.30
CA PHE A 180 13.07 -2.73 11.28
C PHE A 180 12.35 -2.24 10.03
N LEU A 181 11.15 -1.65 10.18
CA LEU A 181 10.33 -1.18 9.08
C LEU A 181 10.99 -0.07 8.26
N SER A 182 11.73 0.84 8.91
CA SER A 182 12.47 1.90 8.20
C SER A 182 13.69 1.38 7.44
N GLY A 183 14.19 0.20 7.79
CA GLY A 183 15.34 -0.46 7.15
C GLY A 183 14.99 -1.47 6.06
N VAL A 184 13.71 -1.70 5.75
CA VAL A 184 13.29 -2.72 4.75
C VAL A 184 13.87 -2.40 3.37
N ASN A 185 14.79 -3.23 2.90
CA ASN A 185 15.48 -3.12 1.62
C ASN A 185 15.51 -4.45 0.84
N PHE A 186 14.59 -5.35 1.14
CA PHE A 186 14.45 -6.68 0.55
C PHE A 186 13.00 -6.94 0.15
N TYR A 187 12.79 -7.86 -0.77
CA TYR A 187 11.47 -8.39 -1.07
C TYR A 187 11.16 -9.64 -0.25
N ILE A 188 9.89 -9.78 0.13
CA ILE A 188 9.39 -11.02 0.72
C ILE A 188 9.12 -12.08 -0.35
N LYS A 189 8.98 -13.33 0.09
CA LYS A 189 8.58 -14.45 -0.77
C LYS A 189 7.27 -14.14 -1.48
N GLY A 190 7.25 -14.32 -2.81
CA GLY A 190 6.10 -14.05 -3.66
C GLY A 190 6.17 -12.72 -4.42
N VAL A 191 7.11 -11.84 -4.08
CA VAL A 191 7.43 -10.68 -4.92
C VAL A 191 8.42 -11.11 -6.01
N GLU A 192 8.12 -10.80 -7.27
CA GLU A 192 8.97 -11.06 -8.43
C GLU A 192 9.59 -9.76 -8.93
N GLY A 193 10.91 -9.76 -9.06
CA GLY A 193 11.70 -8.60 -9.47
C GLY A 193 12.97 -8.46 -8.63
N LYS A 194 13.67 -7.36 -8.82
CA LYS A 194 14.86 -6.99 -8.04
C LYS A 194 14.62 -5.65 -7.37
N VAL A 195 15.14 -5.51 -6.19
CA VAL A 195 15.25 -4.21 -5.52
C VAL A 195 16.25 -3.37 -6.31
N PRO A 196 15.96 -2.10 -6.64
CA PRO A 196 16.83 -1.22 -7.42
C PRO A 196 18.11 -0.84 -6.67
#